data_0721c4ab0e85b22b60b1c24655e3f24f
#
_entry.id   0721c4ab0e85b22b60b1c24655e3f24f
#
_cell.length_a   1.000
_cell.length_b   1.000
_cell.length_c   1.000
_cell.angle_alpha   90.00
_cell.angle_beta   90.00
_cell.angle_gamma   90.00
#
_symmetry.space_group_name_H-M   'P 1'
#
loop_
_entity.id
_entity.type
_entity.pdbx_description
1 polymer ?
#
loop_
_entity_poly.entity_id
_entity_poly.type
_entity_poly.pdbx_seq_one_letter_code
_entity_poly.pdbx_strand_id
1 'polypeptide(L)'
;MNPGVVSHASGSAWRCQKAGHRRIAGFTLIELLVVLVMIAIASSVASLAMRDPAATRLEHEAARLVALLEAARTEARAAGLPASWEPRAVQVGAEGFHFVGFPPSSALPSNWLTAGVTAEVSGARAVLLGPEPLIGAQRIVLRLDDQRLVLETDGIGPFAAVTEPVTASR
;
A
#
# COMPACT_ATOMS: atom_id res chain seq x y z
N MET A 1 -38.70 -1.95 -103.81
CA MET A 1 -39.17 -0.76 -103.10
C MET A 1 -38.51 -0.74 -101.73
N ASN A 2 -37.53 0.13 -101.61
CA ASN A 2 -36.78 0.38 -100.36
C ASN A 2 -37.48 1.47 -99.57
N PRO A 3 -37.47 1.54 -98.29
CA PRO A 3 -36.45 2.25 -97.60
C PRO A 3 -36.19 1.70 -96.19
N GLY A 4 -35.15 1.91 -95.54
CA GLY A 4 -34.42 3.04 -95.05
C GLY A 4 -33.88 2.66 -93.69
N VAL A 5 -32.58 2.44 -93.61
CA VAL A 5 -31.88 2.13 -92.34
C VAL A 5 -31.55 3.48 -91.65
N VAL A 6 -32.01 3.68 -90.40
CA VAL A 6 -31.60 4.77 -89.55
C VAL A 6 -30.68 4.22 -88.50
N SER A 7 -29.44 4.61 -88.59
CA SER A 7 -28.36 4.31 -87.59
C SER A 7 -28.50 5.22 -86.37
N HIS A 8 -28.73 4.64 -85.19
CA HIS A 8 -28.60 5.33 -83.90
C HIS A 8 -27.21 5.11 -83.37
N ALA A 9 -26.46 6.20 -83.35
CA ALA A 9 -25.19 6.29 -82.68
C ALA A 9 -25.40 6.42 -81.14
N SER A 10 -25.08 5.38 -80.42
CA SER A 10 -25.05 5.40 -78.94
C SER A 10 -23.78 6.12 -78.42
N GLY A 11 -23.91 7.36 -78.00
CA GLY A 11 -22.84 8.07 -77.31
C GLY A 11 -22.62 7.54 -75.89
N SER A 12 -21.51 6.80 -75.66
CA SER A 12 -21.08 6.39 -74.36
C SER A 12 -20.48 7.58 -73.61
N ALA A 13 -21.26 8.11 -72.65
CA ALA A 13 -20.78 9.14 -71.75
C ALA A 13 -19.83 8.50 -70.70
N TRP A 14 -18.56 8.70 -70.87
CA TRP A 14 -17.55 8.37 -69.88
C TRP A 14 -17.72 9.25 -68.64
N ARG A 15 -18.33 8.71 -67.56
CA ARG A 15 -18.35 9.36 -66.24
C ARG A 15 -16.96 9.30 -65.66
N CYS A 16 -16.30 10.44 -65.65
CA CYS A 16 -15.04 10.65 -64.95
C CYS A 16 -15.31 10.48 -63.45
N GLN A 17 -14.97 9.33 -62.89
CA GLN A 17 -15.00 9.10 -61.46
C GLN A 17 -13.89 9.93 -60.84
N LYS A 18 -14.27 10.99 -60.14
CA LYS A 18 -13.39 11.80 -59.32
C LYS A 18 -12.83 10.91 -58.22
N ALA A 19 -11.59 10.45 -58.34
CA ALA A 19 -10.87 9.79 -57.29
C ALA A 19 -10.72 10.75 -56.09
N GLY A 20 -11.51 10.51 -55.06
CA GLY A 20 -11.41 11.24 -53.80
C GLY A 20 -10.03 10.97 -53.18
N HIS A 21 -9.17 11.96 -53.23
CA HIS A 21 -7.93 11.94 -52.48
C HIS A 21 -8.27 11.81 -50.99
N ARG A 22 -8.12 10.63 -50.40
CA ARG A 22 -8.07 10.47 -48.96
C ARG A 22 -6.84 11.23 -48.48
N ARG A 23 -7.05 12.38 -47.85
CA ARG A 23 -6.02 13.09 -47.12
C ARG A 23 -5.59 12.14 -46.02
N ILE A 24 -4.38 11.60 -46.13
CA ILE A 24 -3.72 10.93 -45.02
C ILE A 24 -3.37 12.07 -44.06
N ALA A 25 -4.17 12.24 -43.01
CA ALA A 25 -3.85 13.17 -41.94
C ALA A 25 -2.58 12.65 -41.25
N GLY A 26 -1.46 13.27 -41.50
CA GLY A 26 -0.23 13.01 -40.76
C GLY A 26 -0.39 13.52 -39.32
N PHE A 27 0.06 12.73 -38.34
CA PHE A 27 0.09 13.13 -36.95
C PHE A 27 0.99 14.35 -36.78
N THR A 28 0.51 15.37 -36.08
CA THR A 28 1.32 16.54 -35.77
C THR A 28 2.24 16.23 -34.58
N LEU A 29 3.41 16.87 -34.56
CA LEU A 29 4.37 16.70 -33.46
C LEU A 29 3.76 17.12 -32.10
N ILE A 30 2.89 18.14 -32.12
CA ILE A 30 2.16 18.58 -30.91
C ILE A 30 1.15 17.54 -30.42
N GLU A 31 0.50 16.83 -31.30
CA GLU A 31 -0.46 15.78 -30.94
C GLU A 31 0.27 14.61 -30.27
N LEU A 32 1.43 14.23 -30.77
CA LEU A 32 2.28 13.21 -30.13
C LEU A 32 2.74 13.67 -28.74
N LEU A 33 3.12 14.94 -28.60
CA LEU A 33 3.54 15.50 -27.32
C LEU A 33 2.39 15.50 -26.30
N VAL A 34 1.19 15.91 -26.70
CA VAL A 34 0.01 15.88 -25.84
C VAL A 34 -0.34 14.46 -25.39
N VAL A 35 -0.27 13.48 -26.29
CA VAL A 35 -0.50 12.07 -25.95
C VAL A 35 0.54 11.57 -24.95
N LEU A 36 1.82 11.89 -25.12
CA LEU A 36 2.88 11.50 -24.18
C LEU A 36 2.65 12.13 -22.79
N VAL A 37 2.26 13.39 -22.73
CA VAL A 37 1.93 14.08 -21.47
C VAL A 37 0.73 13.41 -20.78
N MET A 38 -0.33 13.08 -21.53
CA MET A 38 -1.49 12.38 -21.01
C MET A 38 -1.15 10.99 -20.48
N ILE A 39 -0.30 10.24 -21.19
CA ILE A 39 0.18 8.92 -20.73
C ILE A 39 1.01 9.07 -19.46
N ALA A 40 1.89 10.07 -19.38
CA ALA A 40 2.70 10.31 -18.19
C ALA A 40 1.84 10.63 -16.97
N ILE A 41 0.82 11.47 -17.12
CA ILE A 41 -0.14 11.80 -16.04
C ILE A 41 -0.92 10.56 -15.65
N ALA A 42 -1.48 9.81 -16.60
CA ALA A 42 -2.24 8.60 -16.33
C ALA A 42 -1.39 7.53 -15.63
N SER A 43 -0.12 7.36 -16.03
CA SER A 43 0.82 6.43 -15.40
C SER A 43 1.15 6.83 -13.96
N SER A 44 1.28 8.13 -13.68
CA SER A 44 1.54 8.64 -12.33
C SER A 44 0.36 8.35 -11.38
N VAL A 45 -0.87 8.56 -11.84
CA VAL A 45 -2.09 8.26 -11.07
C VAL A 45 -2.22 6.75 -10.83
N ALA A 46 -1.96 5.93 -11.85
CA ALA A 46 -1.99 4.47 -11.71
C ALA A 46 -0.96 3.96 -10.69
N SER A 47 0.26 4.50 -10.68
CA SER A 47 1.29 4.13 -9.70
C SER A 47 0.88 4.48 -8.26
N LEU A 48 0.15 5.57 -8.06
CA LEU A 48 -0.36 5.93 -6.73
C LEU A 48 -1.50 5.02 -6.26
N ALA A 49 -2.32 4.55 -7.20
CA ALA A 49 -3.44 3.63 -6.92
C ALA A 49 -2.98 2.18 -6.63
N MET A 50 -1.73 1.83 -6.97
CA MET A 50 -1.16 0.49 -6.73
C MET A 50 -0.51 0.33 -5.34
N ARG A 51 -0.55 1.35 -4.47
CA ARG A 51 -0.17 1.15 -3.06
C ARG A 51 -1.19 0.22 -2.42
N ASP A 52 -0.68 -0.90 -1.91
CA ASP A 52 -1.51 -1.89 -1.22
C ASP A 52 -2.17 -1.24 0.01
N PRO A 53 -3.51 -1.20 0.07
CA PRO A 53 -4.20 -0.61 1.21
C PRO A 53 -3.88 -1.33 2.52
N ALA A 54 -3.52 -2.62 2.48
CA ALA A 54 -3.10 -3.37 3.66
C ALA A 54 -1.75 -2.89 4.18
N ALA A 55 -0.78 -2.60 3.31
CA ALA A 55 0.50 -2.02 3.69
C ALA A 55 0.33 -0.68 4.42
N THR A 56 -0.48 0.23 3.85
CA THR A 56 -0.74 1.54 4.46
C THR A 56 -1.44 1.40 5.83
N ARG A 57 -2.40 0.49 5.96
CA ARG A 57 -3.07 0.22 7.25
C ARG A 57 -2.10 -0.34 8.26
N LEU A 58 -1.23 -1.27 7.86
CA LEU A 58 -0.23 -1.86 8.72
C LEU A 58 0.80 -0.82 9.19
N GLU A 59 1.22 0.10 8.32
CA GLU A 59 2.09 1.23 8.68
C GLU A 59 1.43 2.13 9.74
N HIS A 60 0.14 2.43 9.62
CA HIS A 60 -0.60 3.23 10.60
C HIS A 60 -0.72 2.51 11.95
N GLU A 61 -1.02 1.21 11.95
CA GLU A 61 -1.06 0.42 13.19
C GLU A 61 0.32 0.32 13.85
N ALA A 62 1.37 0.17 13.06
CA ALA A 62 2.74 0.16 13.54
C ALA A 62 3.13 1.48 14.20
N ALA A 63 2.84 2.61 13.56
CA ALA A 63 3.10 3.95 14.11
C ALA A 63 2.32 4.18 15.42
N ARG A 64 1.05 3.75 15.45
CA ARG A 64 0.22 3.80 16.66
C ARG A 64 0.80 2.93 17.77
N LEU A 65 1.18 1.68 17.46
CA LEU A 65 1.78 0.78 18.45
C LEU A 65 3.07 1.36 19.02
N VAL A 66 3.95 1.90 18.19
CA VAL A 66 5.17 2.58 18.65
C VAL A 66 4.84 3.68 19.65
N ALA A 67 3.88 4.55 19.36
CA ALA A 67 3.46 5.61 20.26
C ALA A 67 2.93 5.07 21.61
N LEU A 68 2.16 3.98 21.58
CA LEU A 68 1.63 3.33 22.78
C LEU A 68 2.76 2.68 23.62
N LEU A 69 3.71 2.00 22.97
CA LEU A 69 4.85 1.37 23.65
C LEU A 69 5.72 2.43 24.33
N GLU A 70 6.00 3.56 23.66
CA GLU A 70 6.81 4.65 24.25
C GLU A 70 6.08 5.37 25.39
N ALA A 71 4.77 5.58 25.28
CA ALA A 71 3.96 6.13 26.36
C ALA A 71 3.97 5.20 27.58
N ALA A 72 3.74 3.90 27.37
CA ALA A 72 3.78 2.89 28.43
C ALA A 72 5.17 2.75 29.06
N ARG A 73 6.23 2.81 28.25
CA ARG A 73 7.62 2.77 28.71
C ARG A 73 7.95 3.99 29.60
N THR A 74 7.46 5.16 29.21
CA THR A 74 7.65 6.38 29.99
C THR A 74 6.92 6.30 31.32
N GLU A 75 5.68 5.82 31.34
CA GLU A 75 4.89 5.63 32.56
C GLU A 75 5.50 4.57 33.48
N ALA A 76 5.91 3.42 32.92
CA ALA A 76 6.55 2.34 33.68
C ALA A 76 7.82 2.83 34.41
N ARG A 77 8.67 3.59 33.70
CA ARG A 77 9.88 4.18 34.29
C ARG A 77 9.57 5.23 35.37
N ALA A 78 8.62 6.12 35.11
CA ALA A 78 8.25 7.17 36.05
C ALA A 78 7.66 6.59 37.34
N ALA A 79 6.91 5.51 37.27
CA ALA A 79 6.26 4.85 38.39
C ALA A 79 7.09 3.69 39.00
N GLY A 80 8.24 3.34 38.41
CA GLY A 80 9.04 2.18 38.83
C GLY A 80 8.33 0.83 38.70
N LEU A 81 7.44 0.70 37.69
CA LEU A 81 6.60 -0.49 37.51
C LEU A 81 7.28 -1.52 36.60
N PRO A 82 7.29 -2.81 36.99
CA PRO A 82 7.65 -3.89 36.10
C PRO A 82 6.52 -4.08 35.07
N ALA A 83 6.67 -3.50 33.89
CA ALA A 83 5.64 -3.48 32.87
C ALA A 83 6.10 -4.19 31.59
N SER A 84 5.16 -4.84 30.95
CA SER A 84 5.35 -5.49 29.66
C SER A 84 4.15 -5.32 28.73
N TRP A 85 4.38 -5.53 27.45
CA TRP A 85 3.37 -5.60 26.43
C TRP A 85 3.33 -7.01 25.84
N GLU A 86 2.16 -7.57 25.70
CA GLU A 86 1.94 -8.93 25.19
C GLU A 86 0.93 -8.93 24.06
N PRO A 87 1.28 -9.48 22.86
CA PRO A 87 0.29 -9.74 21.84
C PRO A 87 -0.66 -10.84 22.32
N ARG A 88 -1.95 -10.68 22.09
CA ARG A 88 -2.90 -11.75 22.37
C ARG A 88 -2.74 -12.84 21.32
N ALA A 89 -2.60 -14.09 21.73
CA ALA A 89 -2.52 -15.22 20.82
C ALA A 89 -3.76 -15.24 19.90
N VAL A 90 -3.51 -15.54 18.62
CA VAL A 90 -4.56 -15.61 17.58
C VAL A 90 -5.50 -16.78 17.91
N GLN A 91 -6.52 -16.50 18.71
CA GLN A 91 -7.71 -17.32 18.77
C GLN A 91 -8.82 -16.57 18.03
N VAL A 92 -9.59 -17.29 17.24
CA VAL A 92 -10.69 -16.72 16.46
C VAL A 92 -11.55 -15.81 17.35
N GLY A 93 -11.56 -14.51 17.07
CA GLY A 93 -12.30 -13.51 17.83
C GLY A 93 -11.56 -12.81 18.98
N ALA A 94 -10.24 -13.06 19.17
CA ALA A 94 -9.44 -12.43 20.22
C ALA A 94 -8.24 -11.64 19.65
N GLU A 95 -8.50 -10.85 18.61
CA GLU A 95 -7.48 -9.98 18.03
C GLU A 95 -7.18 -8.81 18.97
N GLY A 96 -5.93 -8.67 19.39
CA GLY A 96 -5.55 -7.57 20.27
C GLY A 96 -4.20 -7.77 20.93
N PHE A 97 -3.98 -6.97 21.94
CA PHE A 97 -2.81 -7.00 22.79
C PHE A 97 -3.17 -6.49 24.18
N HIS A 98 -2.28 -6.60 25.15
CA HIS A 98 -2.50 -6.00 26.46
C HIS A 98 -1.19 -5.55 27.09
N PHE A 99 -1.33 -4.57 27.95
CA PHE A 99 -0.24 -4.08 28.78
C PHE A 99 -0.39 -4.71 30.18
N VAL A 100 0.69 -5.30 30.67
CA VAL A 100 0.76 -5.95 31.98
C VAL A 100 1.58 -5.11 32.93
N GLY A 101 1.21 -5.08 34.20
CA GLY A 101 1.94 -4.35 35.23
C GLY A 101 1.45 -2.90 35.49
N PHE A 102 0.47 -2.43 34.73
CA PHE A 102 -0.13 -1.10 34.93
C PHE A 102 -1.37 -1.17 35.85
N PRO A 103 -1.60 -0.10 36.65
CA PRO A 103 -2.83 -0.02 37.45
C PRO A 103 -4.06 0.15 36.55
N PRO A 104 -5.27 -0.22 36.99
CA PRO A 104 -6.50 -0.09 36.20
C PRO A 104 -6.85 1.34 35.79
N SER A 105 -6.24 2.35 36.43
CA SER A 105 -6.38 3.76 36.08
C SER A 105 -5.62 4.16 34.83
N SER A 106 -4.61 3.37 34.43
CA SER A 106 -3.87 3.57 33.17
C SER A 106 -4.71 2.94 32.04
N ALA A 107 -5.58 3.75 31.44
CA ALA A 107 -6.49 3.30 30.37
C ALA A 107 -5.76 3.11 29.04
N LEU A 108 -4.78 2.20 28.97
CA LEU A 108 -4.07 1.88 27.75
C LEU A 108 -4.97 1.05 26.80
N PRO A 109 -5.02 1.37 25.50
CA PRO A 109 -5.74 0.58 24.52
C PRO A 109 -5.22 -0.86 24.45
N SER A 110 -6.12 -1.80 24.16
CA SER A 110 -5.81 -3.24 24.09
C SER A 110 -6.24 -3.92 22.78
N ASN A 111 -6.65 -3.13 21.79
CA ASN A 111 -7.17 -3.62 20.51
C ASN A 111 -6.50 -2.93 19.32
N TRP A 112 -6.42 -3.64 18.21
CA TRP A 112 -6.08 -3.07 16.92
C TRP A 112 -7.26 -2.24 16.40
N LEU A 113 -6.99 -1.21 15.61
CA LEU A 113 -8.03 -0.45 14.90
C LEU A 113 -8.42 -1.15 13.59
N THR A 114 -7.47 -1.88 13.03
CA THR A 114 -7.66 -2.65 11.80
C THR A 114 -7.85 -4.12 12.15
N ALA A 115 -8.96 -4.71 11.74
CA ALA A 115 -9.20 -6.15 11.90
C ALA A 115 -8.18 -6.97 11.10
N GLY A 116 -7.82 -8.15 11.61
CA GLY A 116 -6.86 -9.05 10.98
C GLY A 116 -5.40 -8.74 11.28
N VAL A 117 -5.09 -7.66 12.00
CA VAL A 117 -3.71 -7.38 12.43
C VAL A 117 -3.30 -8.35 13.52
N THR A 118 -2.15 -8.98 13.31
CA THR A 118 -1.51 -9.87 14.28
C THR A 118 -0.12 -9.38 14.63
N ALA A 119 0.35 -9.73 15.83
CA ALA A 119 1.69 -9.38 16.28
C ALA A 119 2.38 -10.59 16.92
N GLU A 120 3.68 -10.66 16.74
CA GLU A 120 4.55 -11.67 17.33
C GLU A 120 5.83 -11.02 17.87
N VAL A 121 6.24 -11.39 19.06
CA VAL A 121 7.52 -10.96 19.66
C VAL A 121 8.58 -11.98 19.33
N SER A 122 9.67 -11.55 18.69
CA SER A 122 10.74 -12.45 18.29
C SER A 122 11.57 -12.90 19.51
N GLY A 123 11.61 -14.19 19.73
CA GLY A 123 12.42 -14.79 20.80
C GLY A 123 11.87 -14.64 22.23
N ALA A 124 10.70 -14.03 22.40
CA ALA A 124 10.04 -13.83 23.69
C ALA A 124 8.51 -13.88 23.56
N ARG A 125 7.81 -13.96 24.69
CA ARG A 125 6.34 -13.87 24.73
C ARG A 125 5.84 -12.45 24.91
N ALA A 126 6.68 -11.58 25.46
CA ALA A 126 6.34 -10.22 25.83
C ALA A 126 7.48 -9.27 25.49
N VAL A 127 7.14 -8.01 25.28
CA VAL A 127 8.06 -6.88 25.18
C VAL A 127 8.18 -6.26 26.54
N LEU A 128 9.39 -6.15 27.07
CA LEU A 128 9.68 -5.48 28.34
C LEU A 128 9.65 -3.97 28.15
N LEU A 129 9.00 -3.26 29.06
CA LEU A 129 8.83 -1.80 28.99
C LEU A 129 9.49 -1.06 30.13
N GLY A 130 9.74 -1.72 31.25
CA GLY A 130 10.38 -1.11 32.42
C GLY A 130 10.42 -2.09 33.59
N PRO A 131 10.87 -1.61 34.77
CA PRO A 131 11.29 -0.25 35.14
C PRO A 131 12.72 0.12 34.73
N GLU A 132 13.52 -0.87 34.30
CA GLU A 132 14.92 -0.66 33.98
C GLU A 132 15.08 0.35 32.82
N PRO A 133 16.05 1.28 32.90
CA PRO A 133 16.31 2.22 31.82
C PRO A 133 16.88 1.54 30.55
N LEU A 134 17.56 0.41 30.72
CA LEU A 134 18.11 -0.39 29.63
C LEU A 134 17.38 -1.73 29.60
N ILE A 135 16.57 -1.91 28.59
CA ILE A 135 15.89 -3.16 28.25
C ILE A 135 16.59 -3.69 27.00
N GLY A 136 17.08 -4.88 26.94
CA GLY A 136 17.80 -5.41 25.77
C GLY A 136 17.10 -5.14 24.43
N ALA A 137 17.78 -5.42 23.34
CA ALA A 137 17.19 -5.29 22.01
C ALA A 137 15.94 -6.18 21.86
N GLN A 138 14.88 -5.64 21.31
CA GLN A 138 13.59 -6.33 21.14
C GLN A 138 13.04 -6.10 19.74
N ARG A 139 12.30 -7.10 19.26
CA ARG A 139 11.73 -7.09 17.91
C ARG A 139 10.28 -7.57 17.96
N ILE A 140 9.39 -6.82 17.29
CA ILE A 140 7.99 -7.15 17.08
C ILE A 140 7.74 -7.30 15.59
N VAL A 141 7.07 -8.36 15.18
CA VAL A 141 6.65 -8.58 13.81
C VAL A 141 5.14 -8.36 13.74
N LEU A 142 4.72 -7.38 12.97
CA LEU A 142 3.31 -7.14 12.65
C LEU A 142 2.95 -7.76 11.30
N ARG A 143 1.75 -8.30 11.19
CA ARG A 143 1.23 -8.89 9.94
C ARG A 143 -0.21 -8.45 9.71
N LEU A 144 -0.54 -8.22 8.45
CA LEU A 144 -1.90 -7.98 7.97
C LEU A 144 -1.99 -8.53 6.54
N ASP A 145 -2.81 -9.52 6.32
CA ASP A 145 -2.89 -10.26 5.06
C ASP A 145 -1.47 -10.75 4.65
N ASP A 146 -1.02 -10.42 3.47
CA ASP A 146 0.32 -10.76 2.97
C ASP A 146 1.40 -9.73 3.36
N GLN A 147 1.04 -8.67 4.06
CA GLN A 147 1.95 -7.61 4.47
C GLN A 147 2.63 -7.93 5.81
N ARG A 148 3.89 -7.59 5.89
CA ARG A 148 4.71 -7.75 7.10
C ARG A 148 5.48 -6.46 7.38
N LEU A 149 5.51 -6.05 8.64
CA LEU A 149 6.28 -4.90 9.11
C LEU A 149 6.99 -5.29 10.41
N VAL A 150 8.24 -4.88 10.55
CA VAL A 150 9.05 -5.18 11.74
C VAL A 150 9.29 -3.89 12.52
N LEU A 151 9.06 -3.95 13.83
CA LEU A 151 9.43 -2.90 14.78
C LEU A 151 10.60 -3.40 15.62
N GLU A 152 11.62 -2.57 15.75
CA GLU A 152 12.80 -2.90 16.54
C GLU A 152 13.19 -1.77 17.48
N THR A 153 13.80 -2.13 18.58
CA THR A 153 14.56 -1.23 19.46
C THR A 153 15.88 -1.90 19.84
N ASP A 154 16.90 -1.09 20.01
CA ASP A 154 18.19 -1.52 20.60
C ASP A 154 18.12 -1.61 22.15
N GLY A 155 16.97 -1.23 22.72
CA GLY A 155 16.73 -1.16 24.16
C GLY A 155 17.04 0.19 24.80
N ILE A 156 17.69 1.10 24.09
CA ILE A 156 18.00 2.48 24.52
C ILE A 156 17.05 3.44 23.80
N GLY A 157 17.01 3.36 22.48
CA GLY A 157 16.18 4.17 21.61
C GLY A 157 14.70 3.74 21.58
N PRO A 158 13.85 4.54 20.92
CA PRO A 158 12.46 4.20 20.72
C PRO A 158 12.34 3.00 19.75
N PHE A 159 11.17 2.35 19.76
CA PHE A 159 10.82 1.42 18.71
C PHE A 159 10.72 2.14 17.37
N ALA A 160 11.29 1.55 16.33
CA ALA A 160 11.25 2.07 14.97
C ALA A 160 10.85 0.98 13.97
N ALA A 161 10.13 1.38 12.93
CA ALA A 161 9.84 0.48 11.82
C ALA A 161 11.10 0.23 10.99
N VAL A 162 11.42 -1.04 10.76
CA VAL A 162 12.55 -1.46 9.93
C VAL A 162 12.01 -2.11 8.67
N THR A 163 12.40 -1.59 7.53
CA THR A 163 12.12 -2.23 6.25
C THR A 163 13.12 -3.36 6.07
N GLU A 164 12.72 -4.61 6.31
CA GLU A 164 13.53 -5.74 5.91
C GLU A 164 13.56 -5.80 4.37
N PRO A 165 14.74 -5.85 3.75
CA PRO A 165 14.83 -6.19 2.34
C PRO A 165 14.22 -7.58 2.18
N VAL A 166 13.24 -7.70 1.28
CA VAL A 166 12.64 -8.99 0.91
C VAL A 166 13.77 -9.87 0.39
N THR A 167 14.35 -10.69 1.26
CA THR A 167 15.19 -11.80 0.84
C THR A 167 14.26 -12.80 0.17
N ALA A 168 14.21 -12.73 -1.16
CA ALA A 168 13.56 -13.76 -1.96
C ALA A 168 14.18 -15.10 -1.56
N SER A 169 13.42 -15.92 -0.86
CA SER A 169 13.76 -17.31 -0.59
C SER A 169 13.90 -18.01 -1.95
N ARG A 170 15.12 -18.46 -2.20
CA ARG A 170 15.47 -19.31 -3.34
C ARG A 170 15.03 -20.74 -3.08
#